data_b49d070a7a22567c4dc7ae8a473ce14d
#
_entry.id   b49d070a7a22567c4dc7ae8a473ce14d
#
_cell.length_a   1.000
_cell.length_b   1.000
_cell.length_c   1.000
_cell.angle_alpha   90.00
_cell.angle_beta   90.00
_cell.angle_gamma   90.00
#
_symmetry.space_group_name_H-M   'P 1'
#
loop_
_entity.id
_entity.type
_entity.pdbx_description
1 polymer ?
#
loop_
_entity_poly.entity_id
_entity_poly.type
_entity_poly.pdbx_seq_one_letter_code
_entity_poly.pdbx_strand_id
1 'polypeptide(L)'
;MRGIDTPVRQRRRRVFKEVANLAYNSTNLKDDMEALPYKIVDYEESEFWESVYRDRAIIRERIRLAMGMSLRPENREHPGHLTQGLEESNIDEKYYEPPLMQVIPSACNACPENRYEVTSSCMGCLAHPCQSVCPKGAISMKNGKSVIDQEKCIKCGKCREICPYDAICHKERPCKAACGIGAITSDHLGRAVIDNEKCVSCGQCMVSCPFGAIADKSQIFQLIRAMQSGRKIIAQVAPAFVGQFGPKVTPEMFKTALKELGFADVYETALGADMGCMAEAEHYVKEVATGKQQFALTSCCPSWSVMAKNLFPETIDKISNELTPMVATARLIKQEHPDASVVFIGPCASKKLEASRRTVRSDVDFVITFEELTGMFEAKGILLDEIKAMDEMKDATAAGRGYGVAGGVANAIKECIEKYYPGTPVNIQHAESLAECKKALLLAKAGKMNGCLIEGMACPGGCIAGAGTNIAIPVAARAVDKFKNEAEKKVPDESVDQEMVELEKE
;
A
#
# COMPACT_ATOMS: atom_id res chain seq x y z
N MET A 1 2.66 -6.37 10.29
CA MET A 1 2.17 -7.79 10.32
C MET A 1 2.08 -8.40 8.92
N ARG A 2 3.02 -8.03 8.03
CA ARG A 2 3.06 -8.56 6.65
C ARG A 2 3.50 -10.02 6.65
N GLY A 3 2.82 -10.83 5.82
CA GLY A 3 3.14 -12.25 5.68
C GLY A 3 2.86 -13.13 6.89
N ILE A 4 2.26 -12.58 7.95
CA ILE A 4 1.77 -13.35 9.08
C ILE A 4 0.26 -13.50 8.89
N ASP A 5 -0.23 -14.72 8.90
CA ASP A 5 -1.66 -14.99 8.87
C ASP A 5 -2.24 -14.72 10.26
N THR A 6 -2.88 -13.56 10.39
CA THR A 6 -3.47 -13.09 11.63
C THR A 6 -4.99 -13.15 11.54
N PRO A 7 -5.69 -13.30 12.68
CA PRO A 7 -7.15 -13.24 12.69
C PRO A 7 -7.74 -11.99 12.03
N VAL A 8 -7.09 -10.84 12.21
CA VAL A 8 -7.49 -9.58 11.52
C VAL A 8 -7.44 -9.74 10.00
N ARG A 9 -6.42 -10.42 9.49
CA ARG A 9 -6.25 -10.64 8.06
C ARG A 9 -7.25 -11.67 7.52
N GLN A 10 -7.47 -12.76 8.22
CA GLN A 10 -8.47 -13.77 7.87
C GLN A 10 -9.87 -13.15 7.77
N ARG A 11 -10.24 -12.30 8.76
CA ARG A 11 -11.50 -11.55 8.71
C ARG A 11 -11.60 -10.59 7.52
N ARG A 12 -10.51 -9.88 7.18
CA ARG A 12 -10.50 -9.02 5.99
C ARG A 12 -10.74 -9.81 4.71
N ARG A 13 -10.05 -10.93 4.53
CA ARG A 13 -10.24 -11.84 3.39
C ARG A 13 -11.65 -12.39 3.33
N ARG A 14 -12.21 -12.83 4.47
CA ARG A 14 -13.60 -13.29 4.55
C ARG A 14 -14.58 -12.20 4.11
N VAL A 15 -14.35 -10.94 4.48
CA VAL A 15 -15.16 -9.81 4.00
C VAL A 15 -15.05 -9.64 2.49
N PHE A 16 -13.84 -9.66 1.92
CA PHE A 16 -13.66 -9.55 0.47
C PHE A 16 -14.31 -10.71 -0.28
N LYS A 17 -14.15 -11.93 0.20
CA LYS A 17 -14.83 -13.12 -0.34
C LYS A 17 -16.35 -12.96 -0.33
N GLU A 18 -16.93 -12.56 0.79
CA GLU A 18 -18.38 -12.44 0.91
C GLU A 18 -18.95 -11.25 0.11
N VAL A 19 -18.22 -10.15 0.00
CA VAL A 19 -18.58 -9.03 -0.90
C VAL A 19 -18.48 -9.45 -2.37
N ALA A 20 -17.45 -10.23 -2.74
CA ALA A 20 -17.35 -10.80 -4.07
C ALA A 20 -18.52 -11.77 -4.36
N ASN A 21 -18.85 -12.66 -3.43
CA ASN A 21 -20.02 -13.56 -3.53
C ASN A 21 -21.32 -12.76 -3.70
N LEU A 22 -21.48 -11.68 -2.93
CA LEU A 22 -22.63 -10.77 -3.04
C LEU A 22 -22.72 -10.18 -4.45
N ALA A 23 -21.61 -9.69 -4.98
CA ALA A 23 -21.55 -9.10 -6.33
C ALA A 23 -21.88 -10.13 -7.42
N TYR A 24 -21.36 -11.37 -7.31
CA TYR A 24 -21.57 -12.42 -8.30
C TYR A 24 -22.99 -13.00 -8.28
N ASN A 25 -23.59 -13.20 -7.11
CA ASN A 25 -24.70 -14.13 -6.94
C ASN A 25 -25.97 -13.52 -6.35
N SER A 26 -25.93 -12.26 -5.83
CA SER A 26 -27.10 -11.68 -5.17
C SER A 26 -28.23 -11.35 -6.15
N THR A 27 -29.42 -11.79 -5.80
CA THR A 27 -30.67 -11.42 -6.47
C THR A 27 -31.44 -10.33 -5.72
N ASN A 28 -31.20 -10.19 -4.39
CA ASN A 28 -31.73 -9.13 -3.55
C ASN A 28 -30.60 -8.46 -2.77
N LEU A 29 -29.87 -7.58 -3.44
CA LEU A 29 -28.61 -7.01 -2.94
C LEU A 29 -28.77 -6.35 -1.56
N LYS A 30 -29.90 -5.71 -1.28
CA LYS A 30 -30.13 -4.99 -0.04
C LYS A 30 -30.26 -5.94 1.16
N ASP A 31 -31.11 -6.95 1.04
CA ASP A 31 -31.32 -7.91 2.12
C ASP A 31 -30.12 -8.82 2.33
N ASP A 32 -29.50 -9.28 1.23
CA ASP A 32 -28.30 -10.10 1.28
C ASP A 32 -27.13 -9.35 1.94
N MET A 33 -26.96 -8.06 1.65
CA MET A 33 -25.92 -7.23 2.28
C MET A 33 -26.19 -7.05 3.79
N GLU A 34 -27.43 -6.81 4.22
CA GLU A 34 -27.77 -6.69 5.64
C GLU A 34 -27.56 -8.02 6.42
N ALA A 35 -27.64 -9.15 5.73
CA ALA A 35 -27.38 -10.47 6.32
C ALA A 35 -25.88 -10.81 6.48
N LEU A 36 -24.98 -10.17 5.68
CA LEU A 36 -23.55 -10.51 5.67
C LEU A 36 -22.86 -10.44 7.04
N PRO A 37 -23.10 -9.43 7.91
CA PRO A 37 -22.45 -9.39 9.22
C PRO A 37 -22.74 -10.62 10.09
N TYR A 38 -23.92 -11.20 9.94
CA TYR A 38 -24.35 -12.39 10.66
C TYR A 38 -23.75 -13.66 10.06
N LYS A 39 -23.56 -13.70 8.74
CA LYS A 39 -22.89 -14.79 8.02
C LYS A 39 -21.38 -14.82 8.32
N ILE A 40 -20.76 -13.64 8.43
CA ILE A 40 -19.31 -13.51 8.65
C ILE A 40 -18.96 -13.75 10.13
N VAL A 41 -19.80 -13.27 11.06
CA VAL A 41 -19.60 -13.44 12.51
C VAL A 41 -20.77 -14.21 13.09
N ASP A 42 -20.59 -15.52 13.24
CA ASP A 42 -21.53 -16.36 13.94
C ASP A 42 -21.47 -16.15 15.46
N TYR A 43 -22.54 -16.51 16.16
CA TYR A 43 -22.65 -16.34 17.61
C TYR A 43 -21.61 -17.16 18.38
N GLU A 44 -21.24 -18.32 17.84
CA GLU A 44 -20.28 -19.26 18.44
C GLU A 44 -18.82 -18.93 18.13
N GLU A 45 -18.54 -18.12 17.08
CA GLU A 45 -17.17 -17.77 16.59
C GLU A 45 -16.60 -16.47 17.18
N SER A 46 -17.13 -15.96 18.28
CA SER A 46 -16.64 -14.71 18.92
C SER A 46 -15.32 -14.93 19.68
N GLU A 47 -14.28 -15.40 19.01
CA GLU A 47 -12.98 -15.67 19.63
C GLU A 47 -12.11 -14.40 19.87
N PHE A 48 -12.42 -13.28 19.23
CA PHE A 48 -11.50 -12.14 19.14
C PHE A 48 -11.84 -10.95 20.00
N TRP A 49 -13.11 -10.78 20.35
CA TRP A 49 -13.61 -9.62 21.07
C TRP A 49 -14.54 -10.07 22.17
N GLU A 50 -14.60 -9.32 23.22
CA GLU A 50 -15.49 -9.57 24.35
C GLU A 50 -16.99 -9.57 24.00
N SER A 51 -17.34 -9.21 22.73
CA SER A 51 -18.73 -9.07 22.31
C SER A 51 -18.93 -9.30 20.81
N VAL A 52 -19.77 -10.26 20.47
CA VAL A 52 -20.29 -10.52 19.11
C VAL A 52 -20.91 -9.28 18.47
N TYR A 53 -21.57 -8.45 19.27
CA TYR A 53 -22.18 -7.19 18.79
C TYR A 53 -21.12 -6.21 18.29
N ARG A 54 -20.01 -6.08 19.01
CA ARG A 54 -18.87 -5.24 18.59
C ARG A 54 -18.25 -5.78 17.30
N ASP A 55 -18.04 -7.08 17.20
CA ASP A 55 -17.52 -7.72 16.01
C ASP A 55 -18.40 -7.47 14.79
N ARG A 56 -19.70 -7.69 14.92
CA ARG A 56 -20.67 -7.40 13.86
C ARG A 56 -20.68 -5.93 13.48
N ALA A 57 -20.56 -5.01 14.44
CA ALA A 57 -20.46 -3.59 14.17
C ALA A 57 -19.22 -3.25 13.34
N ILE A 58 -18.06 -3.86 13.65
CA ILE A 58 -16.82 -3.71 12.88
C ILE A 58 -16.98 -4.27 11.47
N ILE A 59 -17.57 -5.46 11.34
CA ILE A 59 -17.79 -6.10 10.04
C ILE A 59 -18.75 -5.28 9.16
N ARG A 60 -19.81 -4.70 9.73
CA ARG A 60 -20.70 -3.78 9.00
C ARG A 60 -19.94 -2.65 8.33
N GLU A 61 -19.04 -2.00 9.04
CA GLU A 61 -18.22 -0.92 8.47
C GLU A 61 -17.21 -1.43 7.44
N ARG A 62 -16.63 -2.63 7.65
CA ARG A 62 -15.72 -3.25 6.66
C ARG A 62 -16.42 -3.62 5.37
N ILE A 63 -17.66 -4.12 5.42
CA ILE A 63 -18.48 -4.42 4.24
C ILE A 63 -18.70 -3.13 3.43
N ARG A 64 -19.05 -2.02 4.11
CA ARG A 64 -19.22 -0.73 3.43
C ARG A 64 -17.95 -0.30 2.70
N LEU A 65 -16.79 -0.36 3.38
CA LEU A 65 -15.49 -0.03 2.75
C LEU A 65 -15.15 -0.98 1.60
N ALA A 66 -15.45 -2.28 1.74
CA ALA A 66 -15.22 -3.27 0.68
C ALA A 66 -16.14 -3.04 -0.55
N MET A 67 -17.26 -2.38 -0.37
CA MET A 67 -18.15 -1.93 -1.45
C MET A 67 -17.84 -0.50 -1.95
N GLY A 68 -16.73 0.12 -1.51
CA GLY A 68 -16.32 1.47 -1.89
C GLY A 68 -17.01 2.59 -1.12
N MET A 69 -18.00 2.29 -0.28
CA MET A 69 -18.76 3.29 0.47
C MET A 69 -17.97 3.84 1.66
N SER A 70 -18.35 5.03 2.14
CA SER A 70 -17.82 5.61 3.37
C SER A 70 -18.41 4.93 4.61
N LEU A 71 -17.70 5.07 5.75
CA LEU A 71 -18.23 4.69 7.06
C LEU A 71 -19.50 5.47 7.37
N ARG A 72 -20.37 4.88 8.19
CA ARG A 72 -21.55 5.60 8.68
C ARG A 72 -21.13 6.71 9.66
N PRO A 73 -21.75 7.90 9.57
CA PRO A 73 -21.49 8.97 10.53
C PRO A 73 -21.87 8.53 11.96
N GLU A 74 -20.99 8.79 12.93
CA GLU A 74 -21.25 8.45 14.34
C GLU A 74 -22.33 9.31 15.01
N ASN A 75 -22.55 10.55 14.52
CA ASN A 75 -23.37 11.57 15.18
C ASN A 75 -24.83 11.59 14.71
N ARG A 76 -25.39 10.46 14.28
CA ARG A 76 -26.81 10.39 13.89
C ARG A 76 -27.66 9.93 15.07
N GLU A 77 -28.81 10.58 15.26
CA GLU A 77 -29.85 10.18 16.23
C GLU A 77 -30.32 8.74 15.98
N HIS A 78 -30.26 8.29 14.71
CA HIS A 78 -30.53 6.92 14.34
C HIS A 78 -29.36 6.33 13.57
N PRO A 79 -28.84 5.15 13.96
CA PRO A 79 -27.84 4.43 13.18
C PRO A 79 -28.44 4.10 11.80
N GLY A 80 -27.82 4.61 10.74
CA GLY A 80 -28.24 4.29 9.38
C GLY A 80 -28.14 2.79 9.08
N HIS A 81 -28.95 2.30 8.14
CA HIS A 81 -28.83 0.93 7.64
C HIS A 81 -27.44 0.68 7.03
N LEU A 82 -27.00 -0.57 7.06
CA LEU A 82 -25.75 -0.96 6.41
C LEU A 82 -25.75 -0.59 4.92
N THR A 83 -26.89 -0.70 4.29
CA THR A 83 -27.15 -0.45 2.87
C THR A 83 -27.38 1.03 2.51
N GLN A 84 -27.26 1.96 3.45
CA GLN A 84 -27.41 3.38 3.13
C GLN A 84 -26.33 3.86 2.14
N GLY A 85 -26.73 4.42 0.99
CA GLY A 85 -25.83 4.83 -0.10
C GLY A 85 -25.46 3.68 -1.05
N LEU A 86 -26.15 2.54 -0.95
CA LEU A 86 -25.92 1.39 -1.80
C LEU A 86 -26.21 1.68 -3.28
N GLU A 87 -27.24 2.46 -3.56
CA GLU A 87 -27.63 2.82 -4.93
C GLU A 87 -26.49 3.54 -5.67
N GLU A 88 -25.73 4.40 -4.96
CA GLU A 88 -24.60 5.14 -5.54
C GLU A 88 -23.41 4.24 -5.82
N SER A 89 -23.17 3.22 -4.99
CA SER A 89 -22.05 2.29 -5.14
C SER A 89 -22.35 1.08 -6.03
N ASN A 90 -23.64 0.78 -6.30
CA ASN A 90 -24.09 -0.34 -7.13
C ASN A 90 -24.04 0.03 -8.63
N ILE A 91 -22.86 0.32 -9.10
CA ILE A 91 -22.59 0.67 -10.51
C ILE A 91 -21.50 -0.25 -11.06
N ASP A 92 -21.37 -0.29 -12.38
CA ASP A 92 -20.36 -1.05 -13.12
C ASP A 92 -19.21 -0.17 -13.63
N GLU A 93 -19.01 0.97 -12.97
CA GLU A 93 -17.93 1.94 -13.22
C GLU A 93 -17.13 2.21 -11.94
N LYS A 94 -16.01 2.93 -12.09
CA LYS A 94 -15.21 3.36 -10.95
C LYS A 94 -16.04 4.21 -9.98
N TYR A 95 -16.27 3.69 -8.79
CA TYR A 95 -16.83 4.44 -7.69
C TYR A 95 -15.73 4.92 -6.74
N TYR A 96 -15.62 6.21 -6.56
CA TYR A 96 -14.66 6.80 -5.64
C TYR A 96 -15.27 7.97 -4.87
N GLU A 97 -15.42 7.78 -3.59
CA GLU A 97 -15.82 8.79 -2.62
C GLU A 97 -14.66 9.00 -1.63
N PRO A 98 -14.02 10.19 -1.57
CA PRO A 98 -12.97 10.45 -0.60
C PRO A 98 -13.51 10.46 0.85
N PRO A 99 -12.67 10.16 1.85
CA PRO A 99 -11.28 9.75 1.77
C PRO A 99 -11.10 8.25 1.53
N LEU A 100 -9.94 7.85 0.96
CA LEU A 100 -9.63 6.46 0.70
C LEU A 100 -9.37 5.67 1.98
N MET A 101 -8.51 6.23 2.85
CA MET A 101 -8.14 5.60 4.12
C MET A 101 -9.06 6.04 5.24
N GLN A 102 -9.63 5.09 5.96
CA GLN A 102 -10.57 5.37 7.05
C GLN A 102 -10.24 4.59 8.33
N VAL A 103 -10.61 5.16 9.46
CA VAL A 103 -10.52 4.51 10.77
C VAL A 103 -11.89 4.04 11.19
N ILE A 104 -12.06 2.75 11.42
CA ILE A 104 -13.28 2.15 11.97
C ILE A 104 -13.29 2.40 13.48
N PRO A 105 -14.15 3.28 13.99
CA PRO A 105 -14.07 3.73 15.38
C PRO A 105 -14.32 2.61 16.39
N SER A 106 -15.26 1.71 16.09
CA SER A 106 -15.57 0.53 16.93
C SER A 106 -14.41 -0.46 17.05
N ALA A 107 -13.50 -0.50 16.07
CA ALA A 107 -12.31 -1.34 16.09
C ALA A 107 -11.10 -0.65 16.73
N CYS A 108 -11.11 0.68 16.85
CA CYS A 108 -9.97 1.43 17.40
C CYS A 108 -9.90 1.28 18.93
N ASN A 109 -8.75 0.79 19.41
CA ASN A 109 -8.54 0.52 20.83
C ASN A 109 -7.90 1.71 21.60
N ALA A 110 -7.96 2.93 21.06
CA ALA A 110 -7.40 4.14 21.68
C ALA A 110 -5.99 3.92 22.26
N CYS A 111 -5.10 3.31 21.46
CA CYS A 111 -3.74 2.97 21.91
C CYS A 111 -3.02 4.18 22.51
N PRO A 112 -2.22 3.98 23.56
CA PRO A 112 -1.49 5.06 24.19
C PRO A 112 -0.58 5.77 23.20
N GLU A 113 -0.49 7.07 23.31
CA GLU A 113 0.49 7.84 22.57
C GLU A 113 1.87 7.70 23.20
N ASN A 114 2.90 8.03 22.43
CA ASN A 114 4.31 7.97 22.79
C ASN A 114 4.57 8.30 24.27
N ARG A 115 4.76 7.27 25.10
CA ARG A 115 5.06 7.41 26.54
C ARG A 115 5.90 6.25 27.07
N TYR A 116 6.67 6.53 28.11
CA TYR A 116 7.38 5.51 28.87
C TYR A 116 6.58 5.12 30.11
N GLU A 117 6.44 3.83 30.36
CA GLU A 117 5.74 3.27 31.52
C GLU A 117 6.61 2.26 32.24
N VAL A 118 6.48 2.23 33.56
CA VAL A 118 7.11 1.20 34.38
C VAL A 118 6.17 0.01 34.49
N THR A 119 6.69 -1.17 34.18
CA THR A 119 5.94 -2.43 34.25
C THR A 119 6.02 -3.09 35.63
N SER A 120 5.26 -4.17 35.82
CA SER A 120 5.32 -5.00 37.04
C SER A 120 6.70 -5.59 37.32
N SER A 121 7.56 -5.71 36.30
CA SER A 121 8.94 -6.22 36.40
C SER A 121 9.89 -5.29 37.18
N CYS A 122 9.44 -4.09 37.57
CA CYS A 122 10.27 -3.19 38.38
C CYS A 122 10.54 -3.80 39.77
N MET A 123 11.83 -3.98 40.09
CA MET A 123 12.28 -4.60 41.36
C MET A 123 12.48 -3.56 42.48
N GLY A 124 12.29 -2.26 42.18
CA GLY A 124 12.54 -1.22 43.20
C GLY A 124 13.98 -1.18 43.70
N CYS A 125 14.94 -1.40 42.80
CA CYS A 125 16.37 -1.55 43.15
C CYS A 125 16.91 -0.34 43.91
N LEU A 126 17.81 -0.58 44.88
CA LEU A 126 18.34 0.46 45.76
C LEU A 126 19.13 1.54 45.00
N ALA A 127 19.79 1.19 43.91
CA ALA A 127 20.60 2.11 43.12
C ALA A 127 19.77 3.14 42.32
N HIS A 128 18.50 2.89 42.07
CA HIS A 128 17.58 3.75 41.29
C HIS A 128 18.21 4.36 40.00
N PRO A 129 18.88 3.59 39.14
CA PRO A 129 19.61 4.16 38.00
C PRO A 129 18.69 4.91 37.03
N CYS A 130 17.43 4.49 36.89
CA CYS A 130 16.43 5.17 36.06
C CYS A 130 16.12 6.57 36.56
N GLN A 131 16.09 6.78 37.88
CA GLN A 131 15.88 8.09 38.49
C GLN A 131 17.09 9.00 38.31
N SER A 132 18.31 8.45 38.56
CA SER A 132 19.56 9.19 38.45
C SER A 132 19.88 9.67 37.05
N VAL A 133 19.52 8.89 36.01
CA VAL A 133 19.79 9.23 34.60
C VAL A 133 18.77 10.22 34.02
N CYS A 134 17.64 10.47 34.70
CA CYS A 134 16.56 11.28 34.17
C CYS A 134 16.91 12.80 34.23
N PRO A 135 17.14 13.47 33.06
CA PRO A 135 17.57 14.86 33.03
C PRO A 135 16.50 15.84 33.50
N LYS A 136 15.24 15.40 33.60
CA LYS A 136 14.10 16.23 34.05
C LYS A 136 13.56 15.85 35.43
N GLY A 137 14.19 14.89 36.10
CA GLY A 137 13.69 14.42 37.41
C GLY A 137 12.27 13.88 37.35
N ALA A 138 11.86 13.32 36.20
CA ALA A 138 10.50 12.85 35.98
C ALA A 138 10.21 11.49 36.64
N ILE A 139 11.18 10.86 37.30
CA ILE A 139 11.03 9.54 37.90
C ILE A 139 11.13 9.64 39.43
N SER A 140 10.14 9.07 40.09
CA SER A 140 10.09 8.98 41.55
C SER A 140 9.77 7.55 41.97
N MET A 141 10.04 7.25 43.25
CA MET A 141 9.67 5.97 43.85
C MET A 141 8.33 6.10 44.57
N LYS A 142 7.39 5.21 44.29
CA LYS A 142 6.11 5.07 44.99
C LYS A 142 5.83 3.60 45.26
N ASN A 143 5.51 3.25 46.49
CA ASN A 143 5.19 1.89 46.91
C ASN A 143 6.25 0.85 46.48
N GLY A 144 7.54 1.19 46.61
CA GLY A 144 8.65 0.30 46.24
C GLY A 144 8.91 0.14 44.76
N LYS A 145 8.23 0.89 43.87
CA LYS A 145 8.42 0.85 42.42
C LYS A 145 8.64 2.24 41.85
N SER A 146 9.37 2.30 40.73
CA SER A 146 9.52 3.54 39.97
C SER A 146 8.21 3.97 39.34
N VAL A 147 7.94 5.26 39.30
CA VAL A 147 6.80 5.89 38.59
C VAL A 147 7.31 7.03 37.76
N ILE A 148 6.85 7.13 36.52
CA ILE A 148 7.23 8.19 35.57
C ILE A 148 6.12 9.24 35.53
N ASP A 149 6.45 10.47 35.85
CA ASP A 149 5.59 11.64 35.66
C ASP A 149 5.57 11.98 34.15
N GLN A 150 4.43 11.78 33.52
CA GLN A 150 4.29 11.95 32.07
C GLN A 150 4.33 13.44 31.66
N GLU A 151 4.02 14.37 32.51
CA GLU A 151 4.06 15.82 32.25
C GLU A 151 5.50 16.32 32.20
N LYS A 152 6.36 15.80 33.10
CA LYS A 152 7.79 16.14 33.16
C LYS A 152 8.62 15.34 32.15
N CYS A 153 8.13 14.21 31.69
CA CYS A 153 8.87 13.27 30.86
C CYS A 153 9.05 13.81 29.42
N ILE A 154 10.31 14.05 29.02
CA ILE A 154 10.67 14.48 27.67
C ILE A 154 10.83 13.30 26.69
N LYS A 155 10.51 12.09 27.09
CA LYS A 155 10.50 10.88 26.27
C LYS A 155 11.86 10.52 25.64
N CYS A 156 12.97 10.82 26.32
CA CYS A 156 14.32 10.60 25.81
C CYS A 156 14.82 9.13 25.84
N GLY A 157 14.14 8.23 26.55
CA GLY A 157 14.46 6.81 26.60
C GLY A 157 15.57 6.37 27.55
N LYS A 158 16.39 7.27 28.08
CA LYS A 158 17.56 6.93 28.93
C LYS A 158 17.23 6.03 30.12
N CYS A 159 16.07 6.19 30.73
CA CYS A 159 15.62 5.36 31.82
C CYS A 159 15.35 3.90 31.43
N ARG A 160 14.90 3.65 30.17
CA ARG A 160 14.73 2.33 29.63
C ARG A 160 16.09 1.64 29.39
N GLU A 161 17.03 2.36 28.76
CA GLU A 161 18.35 1.84 28.42
C GLU A 161 19.17 1.43 29.64
N ILE A 162 19.04 2.19 30.75
CA ILE A 162 19.82 1.93 31.98
C ILE A 162 19.16 0.89 32.89
N CYS A 163 17.90 0.49 32.65
CA CYS A 163 17.20 -0.42 33.56
C CYS A 163 17.69 -1.87 33.37
N PRO A 164 18.36 -2.50 34.38
CA PRO A 164 18.89 -3.85 34.23
C PRO A 164 17.80 -4.94 34.20
N TYR A 165 16.55 -4.58 34.47
CA TYR A 165 15.41 -5.50 34.51
C TYR A 165 14.46 -5.32 33.34
N ASP A 166 14.78 -4.46 32.36
CA ASP A 166 13.88 -4.10 31.26
C ASP A 166 12.46 -3.70 31.72
N ALA A 167 12.37 -3.17 32.94
CA ALA A 167 11.11 -2.84 33.57
C ALA A 167 10.44 -1.56 33.05
N ILE A 168 11.09 -0.83 32.15
CA ILE A 168 10.56 0.40 31.56
C ILE A 168 10.30 0.16 30.07
N CYS A 169 9.04 0.19 29.68
CA CYS A 169 8.64 0.00 28.30
C CYS A 169 8.27 1.33 27.63
N HIS A 170 8.59 1.43 26.35
CA HIS A 170 8.09 2.50 25.49
C HIS A 170 6.76 2.04 24.85
N LYS A 171 5.70 2.77 25.10
CA LYS A 171 4.39 2.55 24.48
C LYS A 171 4.14 3.62 23.43
N GLU A 172 3.92 3.19 22.22
CA GLU A 172 3.63 4.06 21.10
C GLU A 172 2.46 3.49 20.30
N ARG A 173 1.62 4.39 19.78
CA ARG A 173 0.51 4.01 18.91
C ARG A 173 1.06 3.50 17.57
N PRO A 174 0.87 2.21 17.20
CA PRO A 174 1.53 1.61 16.03
C PRO A 174 1.19 2.32 14.71
N CYS A 175 -0.07 2.74 14.52
CA CYS A 175 -0.49 3.46 13.31
C CYS A 175 0.13 4.85 13.20
N LYS A 176 0.32 5.55 14.33
CA LYS A 176 0.97 6.88 14.37
C LYS A 176 2.48 6.75 14.14
N ALA A 177 3.12 5.76 14.76
CA ALA A 177 4.53 5.46 14.57
C ALA A 177 4.87 5.11 13.12
N ALA A 178 3.98 4.36 12.46
CA ALA A 178 4.14 3.99 11.05
C ALA A 178 3.85 5.13 10.06
N CYS A 179 3.29 6.26 10.52
CA CYS A 179 2.93 7.38 9.65
C CYS A 179 4.11 8.35 9.50
N GLY A 180 4.95 8.14 8.47
CA GLY A 180 6.14 8.98 8.22
C GLY A 180 5.87 10.45 7.93
N ILE A 181 4.61 10.82 7.63
CA ILE A 181 4.19 12.22 7.38
C ILE A 181 3.43 12.86 8.54
N GLY A 182 3.15 12.10 9.63
CA GLY A 182 2.45 12.62 10.79
C GLY A 182 0.97 12.93 10.59
N ALA A 183 0.28 12.25 9.67
CA ALA A 183 -1.14 12.45 9.37
C ALA A 183 -2.09 11.81 10.40
N ILE A 184 -1.60 11.14 11.47
CA ILE A 184 -2.44 10.48 12.46
C ILE A 184 -2.41 11.24 13.79
N THR A 185 -3.59 11.68 14.20
CA THR A 185 -3.88 12.37 15.45
C THR A 185 -4.83 11.54 16.33
N SER A 186 -5.36 12.14 17.39
CA SER A 186 -6.35 11.52 18.28
C SER A 186 -7.60 12.39 18.39
N ASP A 187 -8.75 11.75 18.49
CA ASP A 187 -10.00 12.41 18.87
C ASP A 187 -10.10 12.60 20.40
N HIS A 188 -11.21 13.15 20.86
CA HIS A 188 -11.49 13.39 22.28
C HIS A 188 -11.61 12.09 23.12
N LEU A 189 -11.83 10.94 22.47
CA LEU A 189 -11.86 9.62 23.12
C LEU A 189 -10.51 8.89 23.02
N GLY A 190 -9.48 9.56 22.49
CA GLY A 190 -8.17 8.95 22.29
C GLY A 190 -8.09 7.99 21.09
N ARG A 191 -9.11 7.91 20.23
CA ARG A 191 -9.10 7.06 19.02
C ARG A 191 -8.29 7.75 17.93
N ALA A 192 -7.74 6.95 17.01
CA ALA A 192 -6.98 7.48 15.88
C ALA A 192 -7.89 8.24 14.90
N VAL A 193 -7.41 9.37 14.41
CA VAL A 193 -8.03 10.17 13.34
C VAL A 193 -6.99 10.42 12.26
N ILE A 194 -7.38 10.27 11.00
CA ILE A 194 -6.53 10.55 9.85
C ILE A 194 -6.82 11.97 9.34
N ASP A 195 -5.79 12.79 9.31
CA ASP A 195 -5.80 14.09 8.64
C ASP A 195 -5.70 13.83 7.12
N ASN A 196 -6.83 13.97 6.42
CA ASN A 196 -6.94 13.62 5.00
C ASN A 196 -6.21 14.61 4.09
N GLU A 197 -5.95 15.82 4.54
CA GLU A 197 -5.17 16.80 3.76
C GLU A 197 -3.69 16.42 3.72
N LYS A 198 -3.20 15.79 4.78
CA LYS A 198 -1.82 15.29 4.86
C LYS A 198 -1.67 13.87 4.34
N CYS A 199 -2.74 13.06 4.37
CA CYS A 199 -2.67 11.63 4.09
C CYS A 199 -2.36 11.38 2.60
N VAL A 200 -1.29 10.62 2.34
CA VAL A 200 -0.89 10.17 1.00
C VAL A 200 -1.34 8.74 0.68
N SER A 201 -2.23 8.18 1.46
CA SER A 201 -2.84 6.85 1.27
C SER A 201 -1.85 5.68 1.12
N CYS A 202 -0.66 5.76 1.74
CA CYS A 202 0.37 4.72 1.63
C CYS A 202 0.00 3.37 2.30
N GLY A 203 -1.02 3.35 3.16
CA GLY A 203 -1.51 2.14 3.83
C GLY A 203 -0.62 1.59 4.96
N GLN A 204 0.49 2.26 5.33
CA GLN A 204 1.39 1.76 6.39
C GLN A 204 0.71 1.67 7.75
N CYS A 205 -0.19 2.61 8.05
CA CYS A 205 -1.01 2.60 9.27
C CYS A 205 -1.96 1.39 9.34
N MET A 206 -2.50 0.94 8.18
CA MET A 206 -3.35 -0.24 8.08
C MET A 206 -2.57 -1.52 8.42
N VAL A 207 -1.38 -1.67 7.86
CA VAL A 207 -0.50 -2.83 8.12
C VAL A 207 -0.03 -2.89 9.57
N SER A 208 0.18 -1.73 10.20
CA SER A 208 0.74 -1.64 11.55
C SER A 208 -0.31 -1.73 12.65
N CYS A 209 -1.60 -1.59 12.33
CA CYS A 209 -2.67 -1.64 13.33
C CYS A 209 -2.99 -3.08 13.75
N PRO A 210 -2.70 -3.50 15.01
CA PRO A 210 -2.97 -4.86 15.46
C PRO A 210 -4.47 -5.15 15.67
N PHE A 211 -5.30 -4.12 15.75
CA PHE A 211 -6.75 -4.22 15.89
C PHE A 211 -7.47 -4.17 14.55
N GLY A 212 -6.72 -3.97 13.45
CA GLY A 212 -7.32 -3.83 12.12
C GLY A 212 -8.29 -2.64 12.01
N ALA A 213 -8.15 -1.62 12.84
CA ALA A 213 -9.06 -0.48 12.85
C ALA A 213 -8.96 0.43 11.62
N ILE A 214 -7.90 0.32 10.83
CA ILE A 214 -7.70 1.14 9.64
C ILE A 214 -7.90 0.27 8.41
N ALA A 215 -8.67 0.78 7.45
CA ALA A 215 -8.93 0.12 6.19
C ALA A 215 -9.00 1.15 5.05
N ASP A 216 -8.79 0.67 3.84
CA ASP A 216 -9.01 1.41 2.60
C ASP A 216 -10.33 0.99 1.95
N LYS A 217 -10.84 1.83 1.07
CA LYS A 217 -11.99 1.49 0.23
C LYS A 217 -11.56 0.56 -0.91
N SER A 218 -12.40 -0.41 -1.22
CA SER A 218 -12.20 -1.36 -2.32
C SER A 218 -13.04 -1.00 -3.54
N GLN A 219 -12.65 -1.53 -4.68
CA GLN A 219 -13.39 -1.46 -5.93
C GLN A 219 -13.82 -2.86 -6.42
N ILE A 220 -13.71 -3.87 -5.56
CA ILE A 220 -13.99 -5.27 -5.92
C ILE A 220 -15.44 -5.47 -6.37
N PHE A 221 -16.39 -4.80 -5.72
CA PHE A 221 -17.81 -4.91 -6.03
C PHE A 221 -18.11 -4.35 -7.43
N GLN A 222 -17.65 -3.13 -7.72
CA GLN A 222 -17.87 -2.47 -9.02
C GLN A 222 -17.16 -3.21 -10.15
N LEU A 223 -15.95 -3.71 -9.92
CA LEU A 223 -15.23 -4.53 -10.89
C LEU A 223 -16.01 -5.78 -11.29
N ILE A 224 -16.56 -6.50 -10.29
CA ILE A 224 -17.36 -7.70 -10.57
C ILE A 224 -18.64 -7.34 -11.32
N ARG A 225 -19.29 -6.22 -10.99
CA ARG A 225 -20.46 -5.73 -11.72
C ARG A 225 -20.09 -5.39 -13.20
N ALA A 226 -18.93 -4.77 -13.41
CA ALA A 226 -18.42 -4.49 -14.75
C ALA A 226 -18.15 -5.77 -15.56
N MET A 227 -17.59 -6.82 -14.93
CA MET A 227 -17.43 -8.13 -15.58
C MET A 227 -18.77 -8.75 -15.97
N GLN A 228 -19.79 -8.64 -15.12
CA GLN A 228 -21.13 -9.18 -15.37
C GLN A 228 -21.93 -8.39 -16.40
N SER A 229 -21.66 -7.09 -16.61
CA SER A 229 -22.29 -6.29 -17.66
C SER A 229 -21.79 -6.61 -19.08
N GLY A 230 -20.81 -7.52 -19.21
CA GLY A 230 -20.24 -7.94 -20.47
C GLY A 230 -19.15 -7.03 -21.02
N ARG A 231 -18.61 -6.11 -20.21
CA ARG A 231 -17.47 -5.28 -20.60
C ARG A 231 -16.23 -6.14 -20.82
N LYS A 232 -15.42 -5.80 -21.81
CA LYS A 232 -14.09 -6.37 -21.98
C LYS A 232 -13.17 -5.82 -20.91
N ILE A 233 -12.75 -6.65 -19.95
CA ILE A 233 -11.89 -6.24 -18.84
C ILE A 233 -10.50 -6.80 -19.05
N ILE A 234 -9.48 -5.95 -19.10
CA ILE A 234 -8.08 -6.35 -19.23
C ILE A 234 -7.34 -5.99 -17.95
N ALA A 235 -6.59 -6.94 -17.41
CA ALA A 235 -5.76 -6.73 -16.23
C ALA A 235 -4.35 -6.29 -16.59
N GLN A 236 -3.76 -5.40 -15.80
CA GLN A 236 -2.32 -5.22 -15.72
C GLN A 236 -1.86 -5.57 -14.29
N VAL A 237 -0.78 -6.34 -14.17
CA VAL A 237 -0.34 -6.92 -12.91
C VAL A 237 1.02 -6.37 -12.50
N ALA A 238 1.11 -5.83 -11.28
CA ALA A 238 2.37 -5.31 -10.74
C ALA A 238 3.41 -6.44 -10.57
N PRO A 239 4.71 -6.19 -10.84
CA PRO A 239 5.75 -7.24 -10.75
C PRO A 239 5.83 -7.96 -9.40
N ALA A 240 5.33 -7.32 -8.33
CA ALA A 240 5.26 -7.87 -6.99
C ALA A 240 4.24 -9.03 -6.83
N PHE A 241 3.53 -9.45 -7.89
CA PHE A 241 2.51 -10.51 -7.81
C PHE A 241 3.10 -11.90 -7.57
N VAL A 242 4.33 -12.12 -8.01
CA VAL A 242 4.96 -13.43 -7.91
C VAL A 242 5.09 -13.90 -6.47
N GLY A 243 4.71 -15.16 -6.23
CA GLY A 243 4.70 -15.78 -4.91
C GLY A 243 3.54 -15.37 -4.00
N GLN A 244 2.74 -14.35 -4.36
CA GLN A 244 1.65 -13.83 -3.49
C GLN A 244 0.52 -14.83 -3.25
N PHE A 245 0.31 -15.75 -4.16
CA PHE A 245 -0.81 -16.69 -4.17
C PHE A 245 -0.40 -18.15 -3.90
N GLY A 246 0.84 -18.33 -3.46
CA GLY A 246 1.39 -19.64 -3.11
C GLY A 246 2.71 -19.95 -3.83
N PRO A 247 3.55 -20.82 -3.26
CA PRO A 247 4.89 -21.08 -3.80
C PRO A 247 4.89 -21.92 -5.09
N LYS A 248 3.77 -22.56 -5.41
CA LYS A 248 3.59 -23.40 -6.62
C LYS A 248 3.00 -22.63 -7.79
N VAL A 249 2.41 -21.46 -7.54
CA VAL A 249 1.72 -20.68 -8.58
C VAL A 249 2.76 -19.95 -9.43
N THR A 250 2.85 -20.36 -10.69
CA THR A 250 3.73 -19.71 -11.68
C THR A 250 3.05 -18.48 -12.29
N PRO A 251 3.81 -17.57 -12.93
CA PRO A 251 3.23 -16.44 -13.66
C PRO A 251 2.17 -16.86 -14.70
N GLU A 252 2.42 -17.95 -15.42
CA GLU A 252 1.53 -18.49 -16.45
C GLU A 252 0.25 -19.05 -15.83
N MET A 253 0.34 -19.80 -14.73
CA MET A 253 -0.82 -20.29 -13.99
C MET A 253 -1.66 -19.10 -13.48
N PHE A 254 -1.01 -18.04 -13.01
CA PHE A 254 -1.69 -16.85 -12.52
C PHE A 254 -2.42 -16.10 -13.65
N LYS A 255 -1.79 -15.96 -14.83
CA LYS A 255 -2.43 -15.37 -16.02
C LYS A 255 -3.66 -16.19 -16.44
N THR A 256 -3.53 -17.52 -16.50
CA THR A 256 -4.66 -18.41 -16.82
C THR A 256 -5.78 -18.30 -15.79
N ALA A 257 -5.45 -18.28 -14.50
CA ALA A 257 -6.45 -18.12 -13.41
C ALA A 257 -7.21 -16.78 -13.51
N LEU A 258 -6.55 -15.70 -13.90
CA LEU A 258 -7.22 -14.41 -14.13
C LEU A 258 -8.18 -14.50 -15.31
N LYS A 259 -7.82 -15.18 -16.40
CA LYS A 259 -8.73 -15.41 -17.53
C LYS A 259 -9.94 -16.27 -17.11
N GLU A 260 -9.75 -17.31 -16.30
CA GLU A 260 -10.85 -18.09 -15.73
C GLU A 260 -11.75 -17.24 -14.81
N LEU A 261 -11.18 -16.25 -14.13
CA LEU A 261 -11.95 -15.31 -13.30
C LEU A 261 -12.84 -14.37 -14.13
N GLY A 262 -12.53 -14.21 -15.44
CA GLY A 262 -13.30 -13.39 -16.39
C GLY A 262 -12.55 -12.21 -17.00
N PHE A 263 -11.23 -12.07 -16.78
CA PHE A 263 -10.42 -11.10 -17.51
C PHE A 263 -10.19 -11.57 -18.95
N ALA A 264 -10.31 -10.65 -19.92
CA ALA A 264 -10.12 -10.94 -21.32
C ALA A 264 -8.64 -11.18 -21.66
N ASP A 265 -7.74 -10.42 -21.06
CA ASP A 265 -6.29 -10.61 -21.14
C ASP A 265 -5.57 -10.02 -19.93
N VAL A 266 -4.24 -10.29 -19.83
CA VAL A 266 -3.39 -9.90 -18.69
C VAL A 266 -2.03 -9.45 -19.19
N TYR A 267 -1.64 -8.22 -18.84
CA TYR A 267 -0.38 -7.58 -19.16
C TYR A 267 0.51 -7.45 -17.92
N GLU A 268 1.83 -7.46 -18.11
CA GLU A 268 2.76 -7.07 -17.05
C GLU A 268 2.82 -5.54 -16.94
N THR A 269 2.56 -4.96 -15.78
CA THR A 269 2.80 -3.52 -15.54
C THR A 269 4.29 -3.15 -15.69
N ALA A 270 5.16 -4.14 -15.69
CA ALA A 270 6.57 -4.00 -15.94
C ALA A 270 6.89 -3.47 -17.35
N LEU A 271 5.99 -3.63 -18.33
CA LEU A 271 6.09 -3.00 -19.66
C LEU A 271 6.16 -1.47 -19.55
N GLY A 272 5.24 -0.86 -18.81
CA GLY A 272 5.27 0.57 -18.56
C GLY A 272 6.48 1.02 -17.73
N ALA A 273 7.07 0.11 -16.93
CA ALA A 273 8.32 0.39 -16.24
C ALA A 273 9.52 0.40 -17.21
N ASP A 274 9.52 -0.49 -18.21
CA ASP A 274 10.52 -0.53 -19.26
C ASP A 274 10.50 0.77 -20.10
N MET A 275 9.31 1.26 -20.46
CA MET A 275 9.14 2.54 -21.15
C MET A 275 9.71 3.70 -20.30
N GLY A 276 9.25 3.82 -19.06
CA GLY A 276 9.65 4.93 -18.19
C GLY A 276 11.14 4.92 -17.82
N CYS A 277 11.78 3.74 -17.70
CA CYS A 277 13.19 3.71 -17.34
C CYS A 277 14.12 4.22 -18.45
N MET A 278 13.74 4.06 -19.72
CA MET A 278 14.47 4.63 -20.84
C MET A 278 14.41 6.16 -20.86
N ALA A 279 13.22 6.72 -20.75
CA ALA A 279 13.00 8.17 -20.69
C ALA A 279 13.68 8.81 -19.47
N GLU A 280 13.58 8.18 -18.28
CA GLU A 280 14.27 8.65 -17.06
C GLU A 280 15.80 8.55 -17.19
N ALA A 281 16.34 7.53 -17.89
CA ALA A 281 17.77 7.42 -18.19
C ALA A 281 18.27 8.56 -19.08
N GLU A 282 17.53 8.85 -20.15
CA GLU A 282 17.85 9.98 -21.03
C GLU A 282 17.79 11.32 -20.29
N HIS A 283 16.74 11.54 -19.50
CA HIS A 283 16.59 12.75 -18.67
C HIS A 283 17.78 12.92 -17.71
N TYR A 284 18.15 11.84 -16.99
CA TYR A 284 19.28 11.90 -16.07
C TYR A 284 20.58 12.31 -16.78
N VAL A 285 20.88 11.70 -17.93
CA VAL A 285 22.09 11.99 -18.70
C VAL A 285 22.09 13.44 -19.20
N LYS A 286 20.97 13.93 -19.72
CA LYS A 286 20.87 15.28 -20.31
C LYS A 286 20.85 16.40 -19.26
N GLU A 287 20.26 16.17 -18.11
CA GLU A 287 20.00 17.23 -17.14
C GLU A 287 20.84 17.11 -15.86
N VAL A 288 20.96 15.90 -15.28
CA VAL A 288 21.63 15.71 -13.98
C VAL A 288 23.14 15.49 -14.17
N ALA A 289 23.53 14.61 -15.07
CA ALA A 289 24.95 14.33 -15.32
C ALA A 289 25.71 15.54 -15.91
N THR A 290 25.00 16.41 -16.64
CA THR A 290 25.57 17.68 -17.15
C THR A 290 25.59 18.81 -16.13
N GLY A 291 25.00 18.62 -14.93
CA GLY A 291 24.93 19.61 -13.87
C GLY A 291 23.88 20.73 -14.07
N LYS A 292 23.02 20.65 -15.09
CA LYS A 292 21.91 21.59 -15.29
C LYS A 292 20.85 21.43 -14.19
N GLN A 293 20.60 20.20 -13.76
CA GLN A 293 19.73 19.88 -12.65
C GLN A 293 20.54 19.28 -11.48
N GLN A 294 20.25 19.71 -10.26
CA GLN A 294 21.03 19.29 -9.09
C GLN A 294 20.92 17.80 -8.79
N PHE A 295 19.71 17.24 -8.89
CA PHE A 295 19.39 15.83 -8.65
C PHE A 295 18.08 15.48 -9.34
N ALA A 296 17.82 14.19 -9.59
CA ALA A 296 16.53 13.71 -10.07
C ALA A 296 15.80 12.89 -8.99
N LEU A 297 14.47 12.97 -8.97
CA LEU A 297 13.58 12.22 -8.10
C LEU A 297 12.67 11.32 -8.95
N THR A 298 12.59 10.04 -8.61
CA THR A 298 11.66 9.11 -9.30
C THR A 298 10.19 9.44 -8.99
N SER A 299 9.27 9.10 -9.89
CA SER A 299 7.83 9.39 -9.73
C SER A 299 6.95 8.15 -9.50
N CYS A 300 7.45 6.94 -9.70
CA CYS A 300 6.69 5.70 -9.76
C CYS A 300 5.88 5.36 -8.48
N CYS A 301 6.29 5.85 -7.30
CA CYS A 301 5.55 5.68 -6.04
C CYS A 301 4.66 6.91 -5.76
N PRO A 302 3.31 6.81 -5.90
CA PRO A 302 2.42 7.97 -5.74
C PRO A 302 2.47 8.60 -4.35
N SER A 303 2.63 7.80 -3.30
CA SER A 303 2.74 8.33 -1.93
C SER A 303 4.01 9.14 -1.71
N TRP A 304 5.12 8.73 -2.33
CA TRP A 304 6.39 9.45 -2.30
C TRP A 304 6.30 10.76 -3.06
N SER A 305 5.88 10.72 -4.32
CA SER A 305 5.81 11.91 -5.17
C SER A 305 4.85 12.96 -4.62
N VAL A 306 3.70 12.53 -4.06
CA VAL A 306 2.75 13.44 -3.39
C VAL A 306 3.33 14.04 -2.12
N MET A 307 4.02 13.24 -1.29
CA MET A 307 4.69 13.77 -0.10
C MET A 307 5.75 14.80 -0.50
N ALA A 308 6.55 14.51 -1.53
CA ALA A 308 7.57 15.44 -2.02
C ALA A 308 6.93 16.77 -2.50
N LYS A 309 5.87 16.69 -3.32
CA LYS A 309 5.12 17.86 -3.79
C LYS A 309 4.53 18.70 -2.66
N ASN A 310 3.97 18.06 -1.63
CA ASN A 310 3.29 18.75 -0.54
C ASN A 310 4.24 19.34 0.50
N LEU A 311 5.33 18.63 0.85
CA LEU A 311 6.24 19.05 1.91
C LEU A 311 7.48 19.79 1.41
N PHE A 312 7.84 19.64 0.14
CA PHE A 312 9.02 20.21 -0.50
C PHE A 312 8.67 20.75 -1.88
N PRO A 313 7.78 21.77 -1.98
CA PRO A 313 7.30 22.29 -3.27
C PRO A 313 8.43 22.81 -4.16
N GLU A 314 9.56 23.20 -3.59
CA GLU A 314 10.77 23.61 -4.30
C GLU A 314 11.46 22.47 -5.08
N THR A 315 11.03 21.22 -4.88
CA THR A 315 11.59 20.06 -5.59
C THR A 315 10.67 19.52 -6.68
N ILE A 316 9.55 20.16 -6.95
CA ILE A 316 8.55 19.69 -7.92
C ILE A 316 9.15 19.50 -9.31
N ASP A 317 9.99 20.44 -9.74
CA ASP A 317 10.69 20.43 -11.01
C ASP A 317 11.82 19.39 -11.11
N LYS A 318 12.14 18.71 -10.01
CA LYS A 318 13.13 17.64 -9.94
C LYS A 318 12.48 16.25 -9.95
N ILE A 319 11.16 16.18 -9.76
CA ILE A 319 10.40 14.92 -9.82
C ILE A 319 10.23 14.57 -11.30
N SER A 320 10.53 13.32 -11.66
CA SER A 320 10.29 12.81 -13.01
C SER A 320 8.85 13.11 -13.46
N ASN A 321 8.70 13.62 -14.66
CA ASN A 321 7.41 13.90 -15.30
C ASN A 321 6.90 12.68 -16.10
N GLU A 322 7.69 11.62 -16.16
CA GLU A 322 7.33 10.41 -16.88
C GLU A 322 6.08 9.76 -16.29
N LEU A 323 5.31 9.12 -17.13
CA LEU A 323 4.14 8.34 -16.73
C LEU A 323 4.55 7.24 -15.75
N THR A 324 3.77 7.05 -14.69
CA THR A 324 4.04 5.90 -13.83
C THR A 324 3.79 4.60 -14.60
N PRO A 325 4.48 3.49 -14.25
CA PRO A 325 4.30 2.21 -14.95
C PRO A 325 2.84 1.77 -15.09
N MET A 326 2.01 2.04 -14.07
CA MET A 326 0.59 1.75 -14.10
C MET A 326 -0.15 2.56 -15.18
N VAL A 327 0.17 3.83 -15.31
CA VAL A 327 -0.49 4.72 -16.29
C VAL A 327 0.01 4.42 -17.71
N ALA A 328 1.32 4.23 -17.88
CA ALA A 328 1.92 3.90 -19.18
C ALA A 328 1.33 2.60 -19.74
N THR A 329 1.32 1.52 -18.95
CA THR A 329 0.73 0.24 -19.36
C THR A 329 -0.78 0.37 -19.64
N ALA A 330 -1.52 1.17 -18.85
CA ALA A 330 -2.95 1.35 -19.10
C ALA A 330 -3.21 2.05 -20.45
N ARG A 331 -2.42 3.08 -20.79
CA ARG A 331 -2.53 3.76 -22.10
C ARG A 331 -2.18 2.83 -23.25
N LEU A 332 -1.11 2.04 -23.13
CA LEU A 332 -0.77 1.02 -24.10
C LEU A 332 -1.95 0.05 -24.33
N ILE A 333 -2.54 -0.46 -23.27
CA ILE A 333 -3.72 -1.35 -23.37
C ILE A 333 -4.89 -0.63 -24.05
N LYS A 334 -5.14 0.64 -23.76
CA LYS A 334 -6.22 1.42 -24.39
C LYS A 334 -5.96 1.71 -25.87
N GLN A 335 -4.71 1.87 -26.28
CA GLN A 335 -4.36 2.00 -27.72
C GLN A 335 -4.64 0.70 -28.47
N GLU A 336 -4.23 -0.45 -27.94
CA GLU A 336 -4.48 -1.75 -28.54
C GLU A 336 -5.96 -2.18 -28.44
N HIS A 337 -6.64 -1.77 -27.36
CA HIS A 337 -8.00 -2.17 -27.01
C HIS A 337 -8.81 -0.97 -26.52
N PRO A 338 -9.26 -0.05 -27.41
CA PRO A 338 -9.94 1.19 -27.02
C PRO A 338 -11.22 0.97 -26.18
N ASP A 339 -11.92 -0.14 -26.42
CA ASP A 339 -13.18 -0.47 -25.74
C ASP A 339 -12.98 -1.22 -24.41
N ALA A 340 -11.73 -1.59 -24.06
CA ALA A 340 -11.48 -2.35 -22.86
C ALA A 340 -11.46 -1.46 -21.61
N SER A 341 -12.01 -1.95 -20.51
CA SER A 341 -11.75 -1.39 -19.16
C SER A 341 -10.46 -1.97 -18.60
N VAL A 342 -9.60 -1.14 -18.07
CA VAL A 342 -8.28 -1.53 -17.53
C VAL A 342 -8.31 -1.63 -16.03
N VAL A 343 -7.83 -2.76 -15.51
CA VAL A 343 -7.73 -3.03 -14.07
C VAL A 343 -6.28 -3.18 -13.66
N PHE A 344 -5.82 -2.36 -12.73
CA PHE A 344 -4.52 -2.57 -12.09
C PHE A 344 -4.67 -3.52 -10.90
N ILE A 345 -3.89 -4.59 -10.90
CA ILE A 345 -3.79 -5.57 -9.82
C ILE A 345 -2.40 -5.45 -9.17
N GLY A 346 -2.36 -5.02 -7.91
CA GLY A 346 -1.07 -4.80 -7.27
C GLY A 346 -1.12 -4.71 -5.74
N PRO A 347 0.02 -4.45 -5.08
CA PRO A 347 0.10 -4.46 -3.62
C PRO A 347 -0.33 -3.14 -2.96
N CYS A 348 -0.72 -2.12 -3.74
CA CYS A 348 -0.64 -0.73 -3.31
C CYS A 348 -2.00 -0.04 -3.18
N ALA A 349 -2.34 0.42 -1.96
CA ALA A 349 -3.52 1.24 -1.73
C ALA A 349 -3.42 2.63 -2.40
N SER A 350 -2.20 3.22 -2.46
CA SER A 350 -2.00 4.55 -3.05
C SER A 350 -2.26 4.60 -4.57
N LYS A 351 -2.15 3.47 -5.27
CA LYS A 351 -2.52 3.36 -6.68
C LYS A 351 -4.03 3.57 -6.91
N LYS A 352 -4.88 3.25 -5.92
CA LYS A 352 -6.32 3.59 -5.95
C LYS A 352 -6.53 5.11 -5.96
N LEU A 353 -5.73 5.84 -5.17
CA LEU A 353 -5.77 7.30 -5.15
C LEU A 353 -5.24 7.90 -6.48
N GLU A 354 -4.14 7.37 -7.00
CA GLU A 354 -3.56 7.81 -8.28
C GLU A 354 -4.57 7.64 -9.42
N ALA A 355 -5.15 6.46 -9.55
CA ALA A 355 -6.16 6.16 -10.56
C ALA A 355 -7.43 7.03 -10.45
N SER A 356 -7.71 7.58 -9.26
CA SER A 356 -8.90 8.41 -9.02
C SER A 356 -8.65 9.91 -9.22
N ARG A 357 -7.41 10.34 -9.46
CA ARG A 357 -7.07 11.74 -9.67
C ARG A 357 -7.41 12.18 -11.10
N ARG A 358 -8.26 13.20 -11.21
CA ARG A 358 -8.63 13.80 -12.51
C ARG A 358 -7.43 14.40 -13.26
N THR A 359 -6.40 14.85 -12.53
CA THR A 359 -5.20 15.46 -13.10
C THR A 359 -4.26 14.47 -13.77
N VAL A 360 -4.36 13.17 -13.45
CA VAL A 360 -3.45 12.15 -13.99
C VAL A 360 -3.98 11.56 -15.30
N ARG A 361 -5.31 11.56 -15.53
CA ARG A 361 -5.96 10.86 -16.66
C ARG A 361 -5.37 9.47 -16.85
N SER A 362 -5.51 8.65 -15.82
CA SER A 362 -4.74 7.42 -15.68
C SER A 362 -5.10 6.31 -16.65
N ASP A 363 -6.25 6.40 -17.34
CA ASP A 363 -6.85 5.33 -18.17
C ASP A 363 -7.04 3.99 -17.43
N VAL A 364 -6.91 4.01 -16.09
CA VAL A 364 -7.16 2.87 -15.22
C VAL A 364 -8.55 2.97 -14.65
N ASP A 365 -9.40 2.01 -15.00
CA ASP A 365 -10.81 1.98 -14.59
C ASP A 365 -10.96 1.45 -13.17
N PHE A 366 -10.22 0.43 -12.77
CA PHE A 366 -10.27 -0.15 -11.42
C PHE A 366 -8.87 -0.46 -10.88
N VAL A 367 -8.74 -0.41 -9.57
CA VAL A 367 -7.52 -0.83 -8.84
C VAL A 367 -7.91 -1.77 -7.71
N ILE A 368 -7.39 -2.99 -7.74
CA ILE A 368 -7.56 -3.97 -6.67
C ILE A 368 -6.22 -4.46 -6.14
N THR A 369 -6.21 -4.86 -4.88
CA THR A 369 -5.03 -5.42 -4.23
C THR A 369 -4.97 -6.94 -4.36
N PHE A 370 -3.79 -7.54 -4.11
CA PHE A 370 -3.65 -9.00 -4.10
C PHE A 370 -4.54 -9.66 -3.03
N GLU A 371 -4.74 -8.99 -1.88
CA GLU A 371 -5.61 -9.48 -0.84
C GLU A 371 -7.09 -9.47 -1.27
N GLU A 372 -7.52 -8.43 -2.00
CA GLU A 372 -8.86 -8.33 -2.60
C GLU A 372 -9.06 -9.39 -3.69
N LEU A 373 -8.07 -9.56 -4.56
CA LEU A 373 -8.11 -10.58 -5.61
C LEU A 373 -8.20 -12.01 -5.04
N THR A 374 -7.51 -12.29 -3.91
CA THR A 374 -7.67 -13.56 -3.20
C THR A 374 -9.13 -13.81 -2.84
N GLY A 375 -9.84 -12.79 -2.35
CA GLY A 375 -11.28 -12.90 -2.07
C GLY A 375 -12.13 -13.21 -3.31
N MET A 376 -11.76 -12.69 -4.49
CA MET A 376 -12.45 -13.01 -5.76
C MET A 376 -12.22 -14.46 -6.17
N PHE A 377 -10.98 -14.96 -6.12
CA PHE A 377 -10.67 -16.37 -6.40
C PHE A 377 -11.42 -17.33 -5.46
N GLU A 378 -11.40 -17.03 -4.16
CA GLU A 378 -12.12 -17.84 -3.17
C GLU A 378 -13.65 -17.82 -3.39
N ALA A 379 -14.21 -16.69 -3.83
CA ALA A 379 -15.65 -16.59 -4.12
C ALA A 379 -16.06 -17.43 -5.34
N LYS A 380 -15.17 -17.56 -6.33
CA LYS A 380 -15.38 -18.40 -7.52
C LYS A 380 -14.93 -19.84 -7.34
N GLY A 381 -14.30 -20.19 -6.21
CA GLY A 381 -13.77 -21.53 -5.96
C GLY A 381 -12.57 -21.88 -6.86
N ILE A 382 -11.84 -20.88 -7.36
CA ILE A 382 -10.64 -21.09 -8.20
C ILE A 382 -9.46 -21.43 -7.27
N LEU A 383 -8.91 -22.62 -7.42
CA LEU A 383 -7.73 -23.10 -6.71
C LEU A 383 -6.51 -22.94 -7.60
N LEU A 384 -5.71 -21.90 -7.33
CA LEU A 384 -4.60 -21.49 -8.20
C LEU A 384 -3.51 -22.57 -8.38
N ASP A 385 -3.28 -23.41 -7.38
CA ASP A 385 -2.29 -24.50 -7.44
C ASP A 385 -2.75 -25.72 -8.26
N GLU A 386 -4.03 -25.76 -8.67
CA GLU A 386 -4.62 -26.77 -9.53
C GLU A 386 -4.76 -26.32 -10.98
N ILE A 387 -4.54 -25.01 -11.27
CA ILE A 387 -4.63 -24.43 -12.62
C ILE A 387 -3.54 -25.01 -13.53
N LYS A 388 -3.93 -25.39 -14.73
CA LYS A 388 -2.99 -25.74 -15.80
C LYS A 388 -2.60 -24.47 -16.56
N ALA A 389 -1.31 -24.11 -16.54
CA ALA A 389 -0.80 -22.99 -17.29
C ALA A 389 -1.05 -23.17 -18.79
N MET A 390 -1.71 -22.21 -19.43
CA MET A 390 -2.02 -22.21 -20.87
C MET A 390 -1.49 -20.95 -21.57
N ASP A 391 -1.21 -19.90 -20.83
CA ASP A 391 -0.82 -18.60 -21.35
C ASP A 391 0.59 -18.22 -20.91
N GLU A 392 1.39 -17.70 -21.84
CA GLU A 392 2.73 -17.21 -21.51
C GLU A 392 2.67 -15.77 -20.94
N MET A 393 3.66 -15.43 -20.10
CA MET A 393 3.85 -14.12 -19.51
C MET A 393 5.33 -13.74 -19.67
N LYS A 394 5.68 -13.14 -20.84
CA LYS A 394 7.06 -12.88 -21.25
C LYS A 394 7.30 -11.47 -21.79
N ASP A 395 6.43 -10.53 -21.45
CA ASP A 395 6.38 -9.25 -22.17
C ASP A 395 7.47 -8.27 -21.72
N ALA A 396 7.84 -8.26 -20.41
CA ALA A 396 8.72 -7.26 -19.81
C ALA A 396 10.15 -7.75 -19.60
N THR A 397 11.08 -6.78 -19.50
CA THR A 397 12.50 -7.05 -19.24
C THR A 397 12.79 -7.25 -17.74
N ALA A 398 14.03 -7.72 -17.45
CA ALA A 398 14.49 -7.81 -16.06
C ALA A 398 14.48 -6.45 -15.35
N ALA A 399 14.78 -5.35 -16.06
CA ALA A 399 14.75 -4.00 -15.54
C ALA A 399 13.35 -3.62 -15.04
N GLY A 400 12.33 -3.75 -15.90
CA GLY A 400 10.94 -3.45 -15.53
C GLY A 400 10.39 -4.36 -14.43
N ARG A 401 10.68 -5.67 -14.48
CA ARG A 401 10.29 -6.62 -13.43
C ARG A 401 10.94 -6.30 -12.08
N GLY A 402 12.13 -5.69 -12.09
CA GLY A 402 12.86 -5.25 -10.91
C GLY A 402 12.18 -4.13 -10.10
N TYR A 403 11.27 -3.36 -10.69
CA TYR A 403 10.59 -2.23 -10.03
C TYR A 403 9.78 -2.62 -8.78
N GLY A 404 9.47 -3.90 -8.62
CA GLY A 404 8.73 -4.40 -7.45
C GLY A 404 9.48 -4.29 -6.12
N VAL A 405 10.81 -4.18 -6.13
CA VAL A 405 11.69 -4.18 -4.96
C VAL A 405 12.32 -2.80 -4.78
N ALA A 406 12.61 -2.40 -3.54
CA ALA A 406 13.34 -1.15 -3.28
C ALA A 406 14.72 -1.17 -3.93
N GLY A 407 15.13 -0.07 -4.51
CA GLY A 407 16.32 0.05 -5.34
C GLY A 407 16.12 -0.39 -6.80
N GLY A 408 15.02 -1.07 -7.11
CA GLY A 408 14.78 -1.63 -8.44
C GLY A 408 14.61 -0.59 -9.53
N VAL A 409 13.94 0.52 -9.24
CA VAL A 409 13.75 1.63 -10.18
C VAL A 409 15.07 2.28 -10.55
N ALA A 410 15.82 2.72 -9.55
CA ALA A 410 17.09 3.40 -9.79
C ALA A 410 18.14 2.47 -10.42
N ASN A 411 18.12 1.17 -10.09
CA ASN A 411 18.99 0.18 -10.73
C ASN A 411 18.59 -0.05 -12.20
N ALA A 412 17.31 -0.11 -12.54
CA ALA A 412 16.84 -0.23 -13.92
C ALA A 412 17.30 0.96 -14.77
N ILE A 413 17.11 2.18 -14.26
CA ILE A 413 17.58 3.42 -14.91
C ILE A 413 19.11 3.38 -15.10
N LYS A 414 19.84 2.95 -14.08
CA LYS A 414 21.29 2.82 -14.15
C LYS A 414 21.72 1.79 -15.21
N GLU A 415 21.08 0.61 -15.26
CA GLU A 415 21.35 -0.43 -16.26
C GLU A 415 21.09 0.08 -17.69
N CYS A 416 20.04 0.91 -17.89
CA CYS A 416 19.79 1.60 -19.16
C CYS A 416 20.88 2.63 -19.50
N ILE A 417 21.32 3.44 -18.54
CA ILE A 417 22.41 4.40 -18.75
C ILE A 417 23.72 3.68 -19.10
N GLU A 418 24.06 2.62 -18.41
CA GLU A 418 25.27 1.84 -18.67
C GLU A 418 25.27 1.21 -20.08
N LYS A 419 24.11 0.80 -20.59
CA LYS A 419 23.95 0.22 -21.93
C LYS A 419 23.98 1.28 -23.03
N TYR A 420 23.20 2.36 -22.88
CA TYR A 420 22.95 3.33 -23.98
C TYR A 420 23.81 4.59 -23.89
N TYR A 421 24.34 4.92 -22.71
CA TYR A 421 25.19 6.10 -22.46
C TYR A 421 26.47 5.71 -21.70
N PRO A 422 27.29 4.79 -22.25
CA PRO A 422 28.45 4.25 -21.55
C PRO A 422 29.44 5.36 -21.14
N GLY A 423 29.95 5.26 -19.92
CA GLY A 423 30.86 6.25 -19.35
C GLY A 423 30.20 7.38 -18.57
N THR A 424 28.88 7.46 -18.53
CA THR A 424 28.17 8.43 -17.69
C THR A 424 28.14 7.95 -16.23
N PRO A 425 28.68 8.73 -15.27
CA PRO A 425 28.64 8.35 -13.85
C PRO A 425 27.22 8.48 -13.29
N VAL A 426 26.73 7.43 -12.61
CA VAL A 426 25.43 7.41 -12.00
C VAL A 426 25.54 7.22 -10.49
N ASN A 427 25.10 8.21 -9.72
CA ASN A 427 25.02 8.15 -8.27
C ASN A 427 23.58 7.88 -7.84
N ILE A 428 23.34 6.74 -7.17
CA ILE A 428 22.01 6.34 -6.73
C ILE A 428 21.89 6.51 -5.21
N GLN A 429 20.73 7.04 -4.80
CA GLN A 429 20.32 7.08 -3.40
C GLN A 429 18.93 6.43 -3.26
N HIS A 430 18.80 5.56 -2.28
CA HIS A 430 17.53 4.90 -1.97
C HIS A 430 16.96 5.41 -0.66
N ALA A 431 15.65 5.58 -0.60
CA ALA A 431 14.93 5.92 0.62
C ALA A 431 13.69 5.03 0.73
N GLU A 432 13.64 4.23 1.79
CA GLU A 432 12.59 3.27 2.07
C GLU A 432 11.79 3.70 3.31
N SER A 433 10.54 3.95 3.19
CA SER A 433 9.63 4.61 4.11
C SER A 433 9.56 6.13 3.91
N LEU A 434 8.38 6.70 4.14
CA LEU A 434 8.18 8.15 4.02
C LEU A 434 9.05 8.97 4.99
N ALA A 435 9.44 8.38 6.12
CA ALA A 435 10.33 9.05 7.06
C ALA A 435 11.76 9.19 6.52
N GLU A 436 12.29 8.15 5.88
CA GLU A 436 13.58 8.19 5.21
C GLU A 436 13.55 9.04 3.95
N CYS A 437 12.48 8.95 3.17
CA CYS A 437 12.23 9.82 2.02
C CYS A 437 12.29 11.30 2.42
N LYS A 438 11.67 11.66 3.55
CA LYS A 438 11.75 13.02 4.10
C LYS A 438 13.19 13.42 4.46
N LYS A 439 13.97 12.52 5.04
CA LYS A 439 15.39 12.76 5.33
C LYS A 439 16.19 12.99 4.05
N ALA A 440 15.96 12.15 3.02
CA ALA A 440 16.64 12.27 1.73
C ALA A 440 16.37 13.64 1.09
N LEU A 441 15.11 14.12 1.10
CA LEU A 441 14.76 15.45 0.60
C LEU A 441 15.42 16.58 1.40
N LEU A 442 15.52 16.46 2.72
CA LEU A 442 16.23 17.45 3.53
C LEU A 442 17.72 17.50 3.21
N LEU A 443 18.36 16.36 2.94
CA LEU A 443 19.75 16.29 2.51
C LEU A 443 19.93 16.83 1.09
N ALA A 444 19.02 16.53 0.18
CA ALA A 444 19.00 17.07 -1.17
C ALA A 444 18.87 18.61 -1.18
N LYS A 445 17.94 19.14 -0.39
CA LYS A 445 17.77 20.59 -0.17
C LYS A 445 19.05 21.23 0.41
N ALA A 446 19.80 20.54 1.24
CA ALA A 446 21.07 21.00 1.80
C ALA A 446 22.26 20.85 0.81
N GLY A 447 22.02 20.47 -0.45
CA GLY A 447 23.04 20.30 -1.48
C GLY A 447 23.93 19.06 -1.32
N LYS A 448 23.56 18.13 -0.43
CA LYS A 448 24.38 16.93 -0.15
C LYS A 448 24.11 15.76 -1.11
N MET A 449 23.17 15.93 -2.04
CA MET A 449 22.76 14.91 -3.01
C MET A 449 22.83 15.41 -4.45
N ASN A 450 23.71 16.38 -4.73
CA ASN A 450 23.91 16.85 -6.08
C ASN A 450 24.50 15.73 -6.98
N GLY A 451 24.00 15.62 -8.20
CA GLY A 451 24.38 14.56 -9.14
C GLY A 451 23.74 13.20 -8.83
N CYS A 452 22.79 13.12 -7.89
CA CYS A 452 22.15 11.85 -7.53
C CYS A 452 20.81 11.64 -8.26
N LEU A 453 20.55 10.38 -8.58
CA LEU A 453 19.22 9.84 -8.82
C LEU A 453 18.67 9.32 -7.49
N ILE A 454 17.58 9.91 -6.99
CA ILE A 454 17.00 9.58 -5.68
C ILE A 454 15.72 8.79 -5.90
N GLU A 455 15.74 7.51 -5.52
CA GLU A 455 14.56 6.67 -5.48
C GLU A 455 13.88 6.79 -4.12
N GLY A 456 12.59 7.17 -4.12
CA GLY A 456 11.78 7.22 -2.93
C GLY A 456 10.64 6.19 -2.96
N MET A 457 10.59 5.33 -1.94
CA MET A 457 9.53 4.33 -1.75
C MET A 457 8.84 4.51 -0.41
N ALA A 458 7.50 4.62 -0.42
CA ALA A 458 6.73 4.75 0.83
C ALA A 458 6.71 3.47 1.67
N CYS A 459 6.99 2.32 1.07
CA CYS A 459 6.99 1.02 1.73
C CYS A 459 8.43 0.54 1.96
N PRO A 460 8.79 0.07 3.17
CA PRO A 460 10.10 -0.52 3.43
C PRO A 460 10.24 -1.86 2.68
N GLY A 461 11.22 -1.96 1.79
CA GLY A 461 11.41 -3.08 0.87
C GLY A 461 10.79 -2.87 -0.52
N GLY A 462 10.15 -1.72 -0.80
CA GLY A 462 9.50 -1.42 -2.08
C GLY A 462 8.06 -1.91 -2.17
N CYS A 463 7.55 -2.09 -3.39
CA CYS A 463 6.15 -2.47 -3.64
C CYS A 463 5.78 -3.84 -3.06
N ILE A 464 6.73 -4.78 -2.95
CA ILE A 464 6.54 -6.08 -2.28
C ILE A 464 6.10 -5.97 -0.82
N ALA A 465 6.24 -4.80 -0.21
CA ALA A 465 5.81 -4.47 1.14
C ALA A 465 4.55 -3.60 1.19
N GLY A 466 3.81 -3.51 0.11
CA GLY A 466 2.55 -2.77 0.03
C GLY A 466 1.49 -3.30 0.98
N ALA A 467 0.47 -2.47 1.23
CA ALA A 467 -0.57 -2.78 2.21
C ALA A 467 -1.48 -3.95 1.81
N GLY A 468 -1.58 -4.25 0.52
CA GLY A 468 -2.40 -5.34 -0.03
C GLY A 468 -1.62 -6.62 -0.37
N THR A 469 -0.41 -6.82 0.17
CA THR A 469 0.41 -8.03 -0.06
C THR A 469 -0.05 -9.22 0.76
N ASN A 470 0.16 -10.43 0.23
CA ASN A 470 -0.22 -11.70 0.88
C ASN A 470 0.92 -12.35 1.66
N ILE A 471 2.18 -12.11 1.33
CA ILE A 471 3.35 -12.82 1.87
C ILE A 471 4.35 -11.89 2.56
N ALA A 472 5.31 -12.49 3.25
CA ALA A 472 6.38 -11.76 3.93
C ALA A 472 7.38 -11.15 2.94
N ILE A 473 7.91 -9.96 3.26
CA ILE A 473 8.85 -9.21 2.41
C ILE A 473 10.02 -10.07 1.90
N PRO A 474 10.77 -10.84 2.75
CA PRO A 474 11.90 -11.64 2.26
C PRO A 474 11.50 -12.75 1.28
N VAL A 475 10.29 -13.26 1.39
CA VAL A 475 9.75 -14.28 0.46
C VAL A 475 9.40 -13.63 -0.87
N ALA A 476 8.71 -12.49 -0.83
CA ALA A 476 8.35 -11.73 -2.02
C ALA A 476 9.59 -11.23 -2.77
N ALA A 477 10.62 -10.74 -2.05
CA ALA A 477 11.87 -10.28 -2.67
C ALA A 477 12.55 -11.39 -3.47
N ARG A 478 12.68 -12.59 -2.88
CA ARG A 478 13.26 -13.75 -3.59
C ARG A 478 12.42 -14.18 -4.81
N ALA A 479 11.08 -14.10 -4.69
CA ALA A 479 10.20 -14.45 -5.81
C ALA A 479 10.36 -13.46 -6.96
N VAL A 480 10.42 -12.16 -6.68
CA VAL A 480 10.64 -11.12 -7.71
C VAL A 480 12.03 -11.24 -8.32
N ASP A 481 13.07 -11.49 -7.51
CA ASP A 481 14.43 -11.68 -8.02
C ASP A 481 14.52 -12.88 -8.97
N LYS A 482 13.88 -14.01 -8.62
CA LYS A 482 13.76 -15.15 -9.52
C LYS A 482 13.06 -14.78 -10.83
N PHE A 483 11.90 -14.13 -10.76
CA PHE A 483 11.12 -13.73 -11.92
C PHE A 483 11.84 -12.71 -12.82
N LYS A 484 12.58 -11.77 -12.19
CA LYS A 484 13.48 -10.85 -12.91
C LYS A 484 14.54 -11.61 -13.71
N ASN A 485 15.19 -12.62 -13.11
CA ASN A 485 16.26 -13.39 -13.75
C ASN A 485 15.76 -14.34 -14.84
N GLU A 486 14.47 -14.65 -14.89
CA GLU A 486 13.82 -15.44 -15.94
C GLU A 486 13.45 -14.61 -17.20
N ALA A 487 13.60 -13.28 -17.15
CA ALA A 487 13.34 -12.43 -18.30
C ALA A 487 14.32 -12.67 -19.44
N GLU A 488 13.84 -12.69 -20.67
CA GLU A 488 14.67 -12.91 -21.88
C GLU A 488 15.66 -11.77 -22.12
N LYS A 489 15.26 -10.53 -21.81
CA LYS A 489 16.07 -9.31 -21.95
C LYS A 489 16.37 -8.70 -20.59
N LYS A 490 17.57 -8.13 -20.42
CA LYS A 490 17.96 -7.44 -19.20
C LYS A 490 17.36 -6.04 -19.10
N VAL A 491 17.42 -5.29 -20.16
CA VAL A 491 16.94 -3.92 -20.27
C VAL A 491 16.15 -3.76 -21.56
N PRO A 492 15.20 -2.81 -21.64
CA PRO A 492 14.41 -2.58 -22.84
C PRO A 492 15.27 -2.21 -24.06
N ASP A 493 14.73 -2.37 -25.26
CA ASP A 493 15.33 -1.93 -26.49
C ASP A 493 14.96 -0.48 -26.81
N GLU A 494 15.70 0.17 -27.70
CA GLU A 494 15.46 1.58 -28.09
C GLU A 494 14.05 1.83 -28.68
N SER A 495 13.44 0.79 -29.28
CA SER A 495 12.07 0.88 -29.82
C SER A 495 11.01 1.19 -28.77
N VAL A 496 11.24 0.79 -27.50
CA VAL A 496 10.31 1.01 -26.39
C VAL A 496 10.18 2.49 -26.01
N ASP A 497 11.25 3.27 -26.19
CA ASP A 497 11.25 4.70 -25.92
C ASP A 497 10.35 5.49 -26.90
N GLN A 498 10.28 5.05 -28.16
CA GLN A 498 9.40 5.65 -29.16
C GLN A 498 7.92 5.47 -28.84
N GLU A 499 7.54 4.31 -28.29
CA GLU A 499 6.17 4.04 -27.86
C GLU A 499 5.75 5.00 -26.72
N MET A 500 6.64 5.31 -25.79
CA MET A 500 6.37 6.23 -24.68
C MET A 500 6.13 7.67 -25.19
N VAL A 501 6.92 8.15 -26.13
CA VAL A 501 6.74 9.47 -26.74
C VAL A 501 5.39 9.60 -27.44
N GLU A 502 4.90 8.55 -28.07
CA GLU A 502 3.57 8.53 -28.70
C GLU A 502 2.45 8.55 -27.67
N LEU A 503 2.61 7.82 -26.55
CA LEU A 503 1.65 7.80 -25.44
C LEU A 503 1.52 9.14 -24.69
N GLU A 504 2.57 9.94 -24.65
CA GLU A 504 2.56 11.26 -24.00
C GLU A 504 1.91 12.36 -24.86
N LYS A 505 1.89 12.19 -26.18
CA LYS A 505 1.31 13.16 -27.11
C LYS A 505 -0.22 13.13 -27.19
N GLU A 506 -0.86 12.09 -26.70
CA GLU A 506 -2.31 11.94 -26.63
C GLU A 506 -2.88 12.50 -25.30
#